data_c60690855a42e07f80fb605ed31d1a20
#
_entry.id   c60690855a42e07f80fb605ed31d1a20
#
_cell.length_a   1.000
_cell.length_b   1.000
_cell.length_c   1.000
_cell.angle_alpha   90.00
_cell.angle_beta   90.00
_cell.angle_gamma   90.00
#
_symmetry.space_group_name_H-M   'P 1'
#
loop_
_entity.id
_entity.type
_entity.pdbx_description
1 polymer ?
#
loop_
_entity_poly.entity_id
_entity_poly.type
_entity_poly.pdbx_seq_one_letter_code
_entity_poly.pdbx_strand_id
1 'polypeptide(L)'
;MKWVWMFVLCVGFCNTGKAQDWKSILSGVVSAVTDGKSGDLTSWSIEGTWNYTGPDCKFTSDNLLAKAGGEVASKKIEEQMTGILEKLGFTEGCSYTFNSDGTYSSTIKGKTTSGTYTYDSGTQELQLKTKLGLKFNAVVSQNVLAPKKMSLLFKADKVMSLMQTIGSALGSSSSNSILSTANSLLDEYDGLQLGFALEKQ
;
A
#
# COMPACT_ATOMS: atom_id res chain seq x y z
N MET A 1 -32.57 17.49 -59.84
CA MET A 1 -31.55 18.16 -60.69
C MET A 1 -30.66 19.05 -59.79
N LYS A 2 -29.31 18.89 -59.96
CA LYS A 2 -28.21 19.69 -59.39
C LYS A 2 -27.93 19.49 -57.91
N TRP A 3 -27.14 18.67 -57.74
CA TRP A 3 -25.88 18.30 -57.18
C TRP A 3 -24.93 19.51 -57.04
N VAL A 4 -24.63 19.86 -55.80
CA VAL A 4 -23.49 20.71 -55.50
C VAL A 4 -22.57 19.94 -54.54
N TRP A 5 -21.41 19.67 -55.02
CA TRP A 5 -20.26 19.15 -54.38
C TRP A 5 -19.82 20.07 -53.22
N MET A 6 -19.66 19.53 -52.04
CA MET A 6 -18.89 20.19 -50.99
C MET A 6 -17.84 19.24 -50.50
N PHE A 7 -16.69 19.38 -51.12
CA PHE A 7 -15.43 18.85 -50.60
C PHE A 7 -15.11 19.55 -49.28
N VAL A 8 -15.32 18.91 -48.16
CA VAL A 8 -14.70 19.34 -46.90
C VAL A 8 -13.37 18.62 -46.79
N LEU A 9 -12.32 19.39 -46.96
CA LEU A 9 -10.94 19.04 -46.67
C LEU A 9 -10.85 18.65 -45.17
N CYS A 10 -10.81 17.34 -44.88
CA CYS A 10 -10.29 16.86 -43.63
C CYS A 10 -8.78 17.07 -43.64
N VAL A 11 -8.34 18.23 -43.17
CA VAL A 11 -6.95 18.44 -42.77
C VAL A 11 -6.72 17.56 -41.57
N GLY A 12 -6.03 16.45 -41.82
CA GLY A 12 -5.56 15.55 -40.76
C GLY A 12 -4.59 16.30 -39.85
N PHE A 13 -5.07 16.66 -38.68
CA PHE A 13 -4.20 16.92 -37.57
C PHE A 13 -3.67 15.56 -37.05
N CYS A 14 -2.58 15.09 -37.66
CA CYS A 14 -1.70 14.17 -36.98
C CYS A 14 -1.12 14.93 -35.77
N ASN A 15 -1.84 14.91 -34.68
CA ASN A 15 -1.30 15.24 -33.39
C ASN A 15 -0.42 14.06 -33.01
N THR A 16 0.86 14.15 -33.36
CA THR A 16 1.92 13.37 -32.74
C THR A 16 1.88 13.73 -31.26
N GLY A 17 1.15 12.93 -30.50
CA GLY A 17 1.20 12.97 -29.05
C GLY A 17 2.63 12.73 -28.63
N LYS A 18 3.35 13.82 -28.40
CA LYS A 18 4.59 13.78 -27.62
C LYS A 18 4.18 13.14 -26.32
N ALA A 19 4.75 11.97 -26.05
CA ALA A 19 4.74 11.41 -24.70
C ALA A 19 5.18 12.56 -23.79
N GLN A 20 4.22 13.14 -23.09
CA GLN A 20 4.48 14.24 -22.17
C GLN A 20 5.42 13.68 -21.13
N ASP A 21 6.61 14.21 -21.18
CA ASP A 21 7.72 13.85 -20.35
C ASP A 21 7.31 13.99 -18.88
N TRP A 22 6.93 12.88 -18.28
CA TRP A 22 6.59 12.81 -16.86
C TRP A 22 7.74 13.34 -15.99
N LYS A 23 8.98 13.37 -16.54
CA LYS A 23 10.13 14.03 -15.92
C LYS A 23 9.91 15.53 -15.77
N SER A 24 9.20 16.19 -16.68
CA SER A 24 8.93 17.63 -16.58
C SER A 24 7.90 17.94 -15.49
N ILE A 25 6.99 16.99 -15.19
CA ILE A 25 6.05 17.13 -14.08
C ILE A 25 6.81 16.93 -12.76
N LEU A 26 7.72 15.96 -12.69
CA LEU A 26 8.54 15.75 -11.50
C LEU A 26 9.51 16.91 -11.26
N SER A 27 10.13 17.47 -12.33
CA SER A 27 11.04 18.62 -12.20
C SER A 27 10.28 19.89 -11.80
N GLY A 28 9.02 20.05 -12.22
CA GLY A 28 8.15 21.16 -11.77
C GLY A 28 7.85 21.11 -10.27
N VAL A 29 7.67 19.92 -9.72
CA VAL A 29 7.44 19.72 -8.28
C VAL A 29 8.74 19.97 -7.50
N VAL A 30 9.88 19.52 -8.01
CA VAL A 30 11.18 19.73 -7.35
C VAL A 30 11.60 21.20 -7.41
N SER A 31 11.33 21.94 -8.50
CA SER A 31 11.65 23.36 -8.63
C SER A 31 10.81 24.24 -7.72
N ALA A 32 9.57 23.83 -7.40
CA ALA A 32 8.71 24.56 -6.45
C ALA A 32 9.22 24.48 -4.99
N VAL A 33 10.03 23.47 -4.68
CA VAL A 33 10.62 23.29 -3.34
C VAL A 33 11.90 24.12 -3.16
N THR A 34 12.60 24.45 -4.25
CA THR A 34 13.85 25.24 -4.17
C THR A 34 13.65 26.74 -4.14
N ASP A 35 12.46 27.25 -4.47
CA ASP A 35 12.20 28.70 -4.59
C ASP A 35 11.55 29.33 -3.35
N GLY A 36 11.79 28.76 -2.15
CA GLY A 36 11.55 29.44 -0.86
C GLY A 36 10.12 29.90 -0.55
N LYS A 37 9.12 29.54 -1.39
CA LYS A 37 7.70 29.64 -1.06
C LYS A 37 7.20 28.27 -0.67
N SER A 38 7.39 27.94 0.61
CA SER A 38 6.64 26.90 1.31
C SER A 38 5.14 27.19 1.20
N GLY A 39 4.54 26.86 0.07
CA GLY A 39 3.15 26.46 0.07
C GLY A 39 3.11 25.16 0.88
N ASP A 40 2.39 25.19 1.97
CA ASP A 40 2.15 24.08 2.90
C ASP A 40 1.73 22.81 2.16
N LEU A 41 2.74 22.09 1.62
CA LEU A 41 2.61 20.69 1.38
C LEU A 41 2.55 20.10 2.78
N THR A 42 1.35 20.00 3.33
CA THR A 42 1.08 19.39 4.63
C THR A 42 1.95 18.16 4.73
N SER A 43 2.97 18.25 5.59
CA SER A 43 3.92 17.17 5.79
C SER A 43 3.09 15.97 6.20
N TRP A 44 2.98 14.99 5.28
CA TRP A 44 2.22 13.78 5.57
C TRP A 44 2.79 13.14 6.83
N SER A 45 1.92 12.81 7.77
CA SER A 45 2.30 12.18 9.01
C SER A 45 1.56 10.87 9.19
N ILE A 46 2.31 9.84 9.61
CA ILE A 46 1.74 8.55 9.99
C ILE A 46 0.87 8.67 11.26
N GLU A 47 1.08 9.72 12.05
CA GLU A 47 0.37 9.92 13.32
C GLU A 47 -1.14 10.01 13.13
N GLY A 48 -1.87 9.53 14.14
CA GLY A 48 -3.34 9.48 14.16
C GLY A 48 -3.90 8.07 14.14
N THR A 49 -5.22 7.97 14.02
CA THR A 49 -5.95 6.72 13.99
C THR A 49 -6.28 6.35 12.55
N TRP A 50 -6.01 5.10 12.21
CA TRP A 50 -6.17 4.54 10.88
C TRP A 50 -7.01 3.28 10.96
N ASN A 51 -8.11 3.25 10.21
CA ASN A 51 -9.01 2.10 10.14
C ASN A 51 -8.62 1.17 9.00
N TYR A 52 -8.67 -0.13 9.26
CA TYR A 52 -8.46 -1.14 8.24
C TYR A 52 -9.56 -1.09 7.18
N THR A 53 -9.17 -1.11 5.91
CA THR A 53 -10.11 -1.07 4.78
C THR A 53 -10.08 -2.30 3.89
N GLY A 54 -9.03 -3.09 3.96
CA GLY A 54 -8.89 -4.31 3.16
C GLY A 54 -7.46 -4.76 2.99
N PRO A 55 -7.23 -5.89 2.31
CA PRO A 55 -5.92 -6.32 1.89
C PRO A 55 -5.33 -5.33 0.88
N ASP A 56 -4.03 -5.33 0.77
CA ASP A 56 -3.30 -4.63 -0.29
C ASP A 56 -2.04 -5.40 -0.64
N CYS A 57 -1.62 -5.30 -1.88
CA CYS A 57 -0.38 -5.88 -2.34
C CYS A 57 0.34 -4.94 -3.31
N LYS A 58 1.65 -5.04 -3.35
CA LYS A 58 2.48 -4.26 -4.26
C LYS A 58 3.66 -5.07 -4.74
N PHE A 59 4.03 -4.89 -5.98
CA PHE A 59 5.27 -5.40 -6.52
C PHE A 59 6.38 -4.37 -6.36
N THR A 60 7.61 -4.83 -6.14
CA THR A 60 8.78 -3.96 -5.95
C THR A 60 9.18 -3.22 -7.22
N SER A 61 8.66 -3.60 -8.39
CA SER A 61 8.83 -2.89 -9.65
C SER A 61 7.67 -3.11 -10.61
N ASP A 62 7.44 -2.14 -11.50
CA ASP A 62 6.40 -2.23 -12.54
C ASP A 62 6.64 -3.40 -13.52
N ASN A 63 7.90 -3.75 -13.75
CA ASN A 63 8.26 -4.89 -14.59
C ASN A 63 7.81 -6.22 -13.98
N LEU A 64 7.93 -6.38 -12.66
CA LEU A 64 7.45 -7.57 -11.95
C LEU A 64 5.93 -7.62 -11.93
N LEU A 65 5.26 -6.49 -11.71
CA LEU A 65 3.81 -6.38 -11.81
C LEU A 65 3.32 -6.78 -13.21
N ALA A 66 3.92 -6.26 -14.28
CA ALA A 66 3.57 -6.60 -15.65
C ALA A 66 3.80 -8.08 -15.97
N LYS A 67 4.92 -8.66 -15.49
CA LYS A 67 5.25 -10.08 -15.63
C LYS A 67 4.24 -10.99 -14.90
N ALA A 68 3.74 -10.54 -13.76
CA ALA A 68 2.72 -11.25 -12.99
C ALA A 68 1.31 -11.20 -13.62
N GLY A 69 1.07 -10.32 -14.59
CA GLY A 69 -0.24 -10.13 -15.23
C GLY A 69 -0.92 -8.81 -14.89
N GLY A 70 -0.16 -7.84 -14.37
CA GLY A 70 -0.63 -6.48 -14.11
C GLY A 70 -1.67 -6.39 -12.98
N GLU A 71 -2.60 -5.47 -13.12
CA GLU A 71 -3.64 -5.24 -12.10
C GLU A 71 -4.57 -6.43 -11.86
N VAL A 72 -4.74 -7.32 -12.85
CA VAL A 72 -5.56 -8.53 -12.70
C VAL A 72 -4.94 -9.48 -11.69
N ALA A 73 -3.61 -9.62 -11.71
CA ALA A 73 -2.89 -10.42 -10.72
C ALA A 73 -3.01 -9.81 -9.32
N SER A 74 -2.86 -8.48 -9.21
CA SER A 74 -3.02 -7.79 -7.92
C SER A 74 -4.39 -8.05 -7.30
N LYS A 75 -5.46 -7.93 -8.06
CA LYS A 75 -6.83 -8.23 -7.57
C LYS A 75 -6.99 -9.67 -7.10
N LYS A 76 -6.48 -10.63 -7.87
CA LYS A 76 -6.52 -12.05 -7.49
C LYS A 76 -5.76 -12.30 -6.18
N ILE A 77 -4.62 -11.66 -6.01
CA ILE A 77 -3.81 -11.74 -4.77
C ILE A 77 -4.58 -11.13 -3.60
N GLU A 78 -5.18 -9.97 -3.77
CA GLU A 78 -5.99 -9.30 -2.75
C GLU A 78 -7.19 -10.15 -2.32
N GLU A 79 -7.89 -10.79 -3.26
CA GLU A 79 -8.99 -11.72 -2.97
C GLU A 79 -8.52 -12.90 -2.10
N GLN A 80 -7.36 -13.49 -2.40
CA GLN A 80 -6.79 -14.57 -1.60
C GLN A 80 -6.34 -14.07 -0.22
N MET A 81 -5.77 -12.86 -0.15
CA MET A 81 -5.37 -12.22 1.10
C MET A 81 -6.55 -11.88 2.00
N THR A 82 -7.72 -11.55 1.43
CA THR A 82 -8.93 -11.32 2.22
C THR A 82 -9.22 -12.49 3.14
N GLY A 83 -9.28 -13.70 2.61
CA GLY A 83 -9.54 -14.89 3.42
C GLY A 83 -8.46 -15.19 4.46
N ILE A 84 -7.21 -14.82 4.19
CA ILE A 84 -6.10 -14.94 5.15
C ILE A 84 -6.28 -13.94 6.30
N LEU A 85 -6.50 -12.66 5.96
CA LEU A 85 -6.63 -11.58 6.94
C LEU A 85 -7.87 -11.76 7.82
N GLU A 86 -9.00 -12.18 7.27
CA GLU A 86 -10.21 -12.50 8.04
C GLU A 86 -9.94 -13.61 9.08
N LYS A 87 -9.26 -14.69 8.70
CA LYS A 87 -8.87 -15.76 9.62
C LYS A 87 -7.94 -15.27 10.74
N LEU A 88 -7.08 -14.29 10.43
CA LEU A 88 -6.23 -13.60 11.41
C LEU A 88 -7.02 -12.59 12.26
N GLY A 89 -8.26 -12.31 11.90
CA GLY A 89 -9.16 -11.42 12.63
C GLY A 89 -9.17 -9.98 12.16
N PHE A 90 -8.61 -9.71 10.96
CA PHE A 90 -8.74 -8.41 10.32
C PHE A 90 -10.12 -8.31 9.68
N THR A 91 -10.94 -7.48 10.25
CA THR A 91 -12.31 -7.19 9.78
C THR A 91 -12.57 -5.69 9.93
N GLU A 92 -13.71 -5.25 9.46
CA GLU A 92 -14.19 -3.90 9.76
C GLU A 92 -14.13 -3.61 11.26
N GLY A 93 -13.64 -2.42 11.63
CA GLY A 93 -13.41 -2.02 13.03
C GLY A 93 -11.99 -2.31 13.55
N CYS A 94 -11.15 -3.01 12.78
CA CYS A 94 -9.72 -3.08 13.10
C CYS A 94 -9.06 -1.72 12.86
N SER A 95 -8.15 -1.33 13.76
CA SER A 95 -7.52 -0.02 13.69
C SER A 95 -6.10 -0.02 14.22
N TYR A 96 -5.33 0.96 13.77
CA TYR A 96 -4.00 1.30 14.25
C TYR A 96 -3.98 2.76 14.66
N THR A 97 -3.45 3.07 15.83
CA THR A 97 -3.22 4.44 16.29
C THR A 97 -1.73 4.65 16.52
N PHE A 98 -1.16 5.64 15.85
CA PHE A 98 0.23 6.05 16.00
C PHE A 98 0.27 7.40 16.73
N ASN A 99 0.93 7.44 17.88
CA ASN A 99 1.04 8.63 18.71
C ASN A 99 2.35 9.37 18.42
N SER A 100 2.36 10.68 18.64
CA SER A 100 3.55 11.52 18.45
C SER A 100 4.71 11.21 19.40
N ASP A 101 4.45 10.47 20.47
CA ASP A 101 5.47 10.01 21.44
C ASP A 101 6.21 8.73 21.00
N GLY A 102 5.93 8.22 19.77
CA GLY A 102 6.53 6.99 19.25
C GLY A 102 5.87 5.72 19.76
N THR A 103 4.72 5.83 20.44
CA THR A 103 3.92 4.66 20.82
C THR A 103 2.85 4.36 19.78
N TYR A 104 2.45 3.09 19.68
CA TYR A 104 1.30 2.70 18.86
C TYR A 104 0.38 1.75 19.61
N SER A 105 -0.86 1.70 19.19
CA SER A 105 -1.81 0.64 19.53
C SER A 105 -2.46 0.09 18.29
N SER A 106 -2.83 -1.19 18.33
CA SER A 106 -3.62 -1.82 17.27
C SER A 106 -4.74 -2.65 17.88
N THR A 107 -5.93 -2.52 17.31
CA THR A 107 -7.10 -3.29 17.71
C THR A 107 -7.44 -4.25 16.58
N ILE A 108 -7.30 -5.56 16.83
CA ILE A 108 -7.60 -6.63 15.87
C ILE A 108 -8.49 -7.63 16.57
N LYS A 109 -9.63 -7.99 15.97
CA LYS A 109 -10.62 -8.91 16.57
C LYS A 109 -11.02 -8.50 18.00
N GLY A 110 -11.21 -7.20 18.23
CA GLY A 110 -11.56 -6.64 19.53
C GLY A 110 -10.47 -6.69 20.60
N LYS A 111 -9.28 -7.23 20.28
CA LYS A 111 -8.12 -7.25 21.18
C LYS A 111 -7.19 -6.09 20.84
N THR A 112 -6.88 -5.26 21.84
CA THR A 112 -5.94 -4.17 21.69
C THR A 112 -4.55 -4.58 22.14
N THR A 113 -3.58 -4.41 21.28
CA THR A 113 -2.14 -4.54 21.57
C THR A 113 -1.47 -3.19 21.44
N SER A 114 -0.32 -3.01 22.08
CA SER A 114 0.44 -1.77 22.03
C SER A 114 1.93 -2.02 22.03
N GLY A 115 2.67 -1.00 21.62
CA GLY A 115 4.12 -1.04 21.54
C GLY A 115 4.70 0.32 21.19
N THR A 116 5.90 0.31 20.63
CA THR A 116 6.57 1.49 20.12
C THR A 116 6.80 1.36 18.63
N TYR A 117 6.91 2.47 17.94
CA TYR A 117 7.24 2.49 16.53
C TYR A 117 8.32 3.53 16.22
N THR A 118 9.02 3.30 15.12
CA THR A 118 9.86 4.30 14.45
C THR A 118 9.47 4.35 12.98
N TYR A 119 9.39 5.54 12.42
CA TYR A 119 9.07 5.75 11.02
C TYR A 119 10.10 6.65 10.37
N ASP A 120 10.68 6.19 9.28
CA ASP A 120 11.58 6.96 8.42
C ASP A 120 10.83 7.39 7.17
N SER A 121 10.54 8.69 7.06
CA SER A 121 9.82 9.25 5.91
C SER A 121 10.65 9.25 4.62
N GLY A 122 11.98 9.21 4.70
CA GLY A 122 12.86 9.17 3.54
C GLY A 122 12.89 7.79 2.86
N THR A 123 12.89 6.72 3.66
CA THR A 123 12.85 5.33 3.18
C THR A 123 11.45 4.73 3.21
N GLN A 124 10.49 5.42 3.82
CA GLN A 124 9.13 4.93 4.08
C GLN A 124 9.10 3.64 4.93
N GLU A 125 10.15 3.38 5.67
CA GLU A 125 10.21 2.21 6.54
C GLU A 125 9.58 2.50 7.90
N LEU A 126 8.66 1.62 8.29
CA LEU A 126 8.01 1.60 9.60
C LEU A 126 8.49 0.37 10.37
N GLN A 127 9.11 0.57 11.52
CA GLN A 127 9.42 -0.50 12.45
C GLN A 127 8.43 -0.47 13.62
N LEU A 128 7.73 -1.56 13.85
CA LEU A 128 6.86 -1.78 15.00
C LEU A 128 7.55 -2.71 15.99
N LYS A 129 7.54 -2.35 17.28
CA LYS A 129 8.02 -3.19 18.36
C LYS A 129 6.92 -3.39 19.40
N THR A 130 6.44 -4.62 19.54
CA THR A 130 5.40 -4.96 20.51
C THR A 130 5.95 -4.89 21.95
N LYS A 131 5.07 -4.83 22.94
CA LYS A 131 5.45 -4.96 24.36
C LYS A 131 6.18 -6.26 24.68
N LEU A 132 5.97 -7.32 23.89
CA LEU A 132 6.68 -8.59 24.02
C LEU A 132 8.06 -8.58 23.36
N GLY A 133 8.48 -7.44 22.78
CA GLY A 133 9.78 -7.28 22.16
C GLY A 133 9.87 -7.76 20.71
N LEU A 134 8.78 -8.25 20.11
CA LEU A 134 8.73 -8.65 18.71
C LEU A 134 8.81 -7.42 17.81
N LYS A 135 9.62 -7.50 16.77
CA LYS A 135 9.85 -6.42 15.80
C LYS A 135 9.29 -6.80 14.43
N PHE A 136 8.59 -5.86 13.81
CA PHE A 136 8.05 -5.99 12.45
C PHE A 136 8.47 -4.77 11.64
N ASN A 137 8.98 -5.00 10.46
CA ASN A 137 9.32 -3.94 9.52
C ASN A 137 8.32 -3.97 8.36
N ALA A 138 7.67 -2.85 8.14
CA ALA A 138 6.76 -2.62 7.03
C ALA A 138 7.28 -1.48 6.16
N VAL A 139 6.86 -1.47 4.92
CA VAL A 139 6.99 -0.31 4.03
C VAL A 139 5.63 0.39 4.03
N VAL A 140 5.63 1.69 4.31
CA VAL A 140 4.43 2.52 4.23
C VAL A 140 4.26 3.00 2.80
N SER A 141 3.26 2.50 2.11
CA SER A 141 2.89 3.00 0.79
C SER A 141 1.79 4.03 0.94
N GLN A 142 2.03 5.24 0.47
CA GLN A 142 1.07 6.34 0.51
C GLN A 142 0.82 6.86 -0.90
N ASN A 143 -0.36 7.38 -1.14
CA ASN A 143 -0.69 8.07 -2.36
C ASN A 143 -0.84 9.57 -2.08
N VAL A 144 -0.01 10.38 -2.71
CA VAL A 144 -0.04 11.85 -2.57
C VAL A 144 -1.43 12.42 -2.90
N LEU A 145 -2.15 11.79 -3.85
CA LEU A 145 -3.50 12.21 -4.24
C LEU A 145 -4.59 11.75 -3.25
N ALA A 146 -4.24 10.86 -2.33
CA ALA A 146 -5.15 10.35 -1.31
C ALA A 146 -4.46 10.35 0.06
N PRO A 147 -4.20 11.53 0.65
CA PRO A 147 -3.37 11.68 1.86
C PRO A 147 -3.98 11.01 3.11
N LYS A 148 -5.26 10.65 3.05
CA LYS A 148 -5.96 9.90 4.09
C LYS A 148 -5.85 8.38 3.93
N LYS A 149 -5.13 7.89 2.91
CA LYS A 149 -4.96 6.46 2.65
C LYS A 149 -3.48 6.09 2.70
N MET A 150 -3.20 4.98 3.35
CA MET A 150 -1.89 4.37 3.33
C MET A 150 -2.02 2.84 3.34
N SER A 151 -0.96 2.16 2.96
CA SER A 151 -0.86 0.71 3.10
C SER A 151 0.38 0.34 3.89
N LEU A 152 0.25 -0.63 4.76
CA LEU A 152 1.37 -1.26 5.44
C LEU A 152 1.70 -2.55 4.71
N LEU A 153 2.85 -2.56 4.04
CA LEU A 153 3.31 -3.65 3.18
C LEU A 153 4.53 -4.33 3.81
N PHE A 154 4.52 -5.63 3.83
CA PHE A 154 5.58 -6.47 4.40
C PHE A 154 6.29 -7.22 3.28
N LYS A 155 7.62 -7.27 3.33
CA LYS A 155 8.41 -8.09 2.42
C LYS A 155 8.12 -9.57 2.64
N ALA A 156 8.23 -10.36 1.58
CA ALA A 156 7.93 -11.79 1.59
C ALA A 156 8.54 -12.56 2.76
N ASP A 157 9.82 -12.34 3.03
CA ASP A 157 10.58 -12.97 4.12
C ASP A 157 10.06 -12.62 5.52
N LYS A 158 9.30 -11.54 5.66
CA LYS A 158 8.73 -11.07 6.93
C LYS A 158 7.25 -11.42 7.12
N VAL A 159 6.52 -11.63 6.01
CA VAL A 159 5.08 -11.94 6.06
C VAL A 159 4.82 -13.20 6.87
N MET A 160 5.63 -14.25 6.68
CA MET A 160 5.47 -15.51 7.39
C MET A 160 5.64 -15.36 8.90
N SER A 161 6.69 -14.64 9.32
CA SER A 161 6.94 -14.38 10.75
C SER A 161 5.82 -13.54 11.37
N LEU A 162 5.30 -12.56 10.62
CA LEU A 162 4.17 -11.73 11.05
C LEU A 162 2.91 -12.57 11.24
N MET A 163 2.57 -13.40 10.27
CA MET A 163 1.38 -14.26 10.31
C MET A 163 1.46 -15.28 11.45
N GLN A 164 2.62 -15.90 11.68
CA GLN A 164 2.85 -16.78 12.82
C GLN A 164 2.64 -16.06 14.15
N THR A 165 3.16 -14.86 14.27
CA THR A 165 3.05 -14.06 15.50
C THR A 165 1.61 -13.64 15.78
N ILE A 166 0.91 -13.12 14.78
CA ILE A 166 -0.49 -12.72 14.91
C ILE A 166 -1.36 -13.95 15.18
N GLY A 167 -1.17 -15.03 14.44
CA GLY A 167 -1.91 -16.28 14.63
C GLY A 167 -1.74 -16.84 16.05
N SER A 168 -0.53 -16.85 16.60
CA SER A 168 -0.24 -17.29 17.96
C SER A 168 -0.90 -16.39 19.01
N ALA A 169 -0.81 -15.07 18.83
CA ALA A 169 -1.37 -14.09 19.77
C ALA A 169 -2.91 -14.14 19.81
N LEU A 170 -3.56 -14.51 18.69
CA LEU A 170 -5.00 -14.60 18.56
C LEU A 170 -5.55 -15.99 18.88
N GLY A 171 -4.68 -16.97 19.14
CA GLY A 171 -5.07 -18.34 19.47
C GLY A 171 -5.79 -19.08 18.32
N SER A 172 -5.45 -18.74 17.07
CA SER A 172 -6.07 -19.39 15.92
C SER A 172 -5.37 -20.73 15.61
N SER A 173 -6.15 -21.82 15.69
CA SER A 173 -5.70 -23.18 15.33
C SER A 173 -5.55 -23.39 13.82
N SER A 174 -5.84 -22.39 13.01
CA SER A 174 -5.81 -22.47 11.54
C SER A 174 -4.47 -22.01 10.92
N SER A 175 -3.40 -21.89 11.73
CA SER A 175 -2.12 -21.33 11.28
C SER A 175 -1.53 -22.06 10.05
N ASN A 176 -1.61 -23.38 9.98
CA ASN A 176 -0.96 -24.14 8.90
C ASN A 176 -1.58 -23.86 7.51
N SER A 177 -2.90 -23.75 7.40
CA SER A 177 -3.56 -23.45 6.11
C SER A 177 -3.32 -22.00 5.67
N ILE A 178 -3.26 -21.06 6.61
CA ILE A 178 -2.94 -19.66 6.35
C ILE A 178 -1.51 -19.54 5.82
N LEU A 179 -0.57 -20.20 6.50
CA LEU A 179 0.84 -20.19 6.12
C LEU A 179 1.09 -20.86 4.76
N SER A 180 0.41 -21.95 4.45
CA SER A 180 0.55 -22.61 3.15
C SER A 180 0.04 -21.74 2.00
N THR A 181 -1.09 -21.05 2.16
CA THR A 181 -1.64 -20.15 1.15
C THR A 181 -0.72 -18.95 0.93
N ALA A 182 -0.21 -18.36 2.02
CA ALA A 182 0.72 -17.24 1.92
C ALA A 182 2.03 -17.64 1.24
N ASN A 183 2.60 -18.81 1.57
CA ASN A 183 3.78 -19.32 0.89
C ASN A 183 3.54 -19.51 -0.61
N SER A 184 2.42 -20.11 -1.00
CA SER A 184 2.11 -20.31 -2.42
C SER A 184 2.07 -18.98 -3.18
N LEU A 185 1.53 -17.90 -2.59
CA LEU A 185 1.52 -16.58 -3.19
C LEU A 185 2.94 -16.01 -3.35
N LEU A 186 3.77 -16.16 -2.33
CA LEU A 186 5.13 -15.63 -2.34
C LEU A 186 6.05 -16.40 -3.28
N ASP A 187 5.83 -17.72 -3.45
CA ASP A 187 6.56 -18.58 -4.37
C ASP A 187 6.11 -18.34 -5.84
N GLU A 188 4.84 -17.98 -6.06
CA GLU A 188 4.29 -17.72 -7.41
C GLU A 188 4.74 -16.36 -7.95
N TYR A 189 4.93 -15.34 -7.08
CA TYR A 189 5.15 -13.96 -7.51
C TYR A 189 6.42 -13.33 -6.94
N ASP A 190 7.43 -13.20 -7.78
CA ASP A 190 8.68 -12.52 -7.44
C ASP A 190 8.45 -11.05 -7.05
N GLY A 191 9.12 -10.62 -6.00
CA GLY A 191 9.09 -9.22 -5.54
C GLY A 191 7.74 -8.75 -5.01
N LEU A 192 6.85 -9.68 -4.67
CA LEU A 192 5.57 -9.38 -4.06
C LEU A 192 5.75 -8.90 -2.61
N GLN A 193 5.09 -7.82 -2.28
CA GLN A 193 4.89 -7.34 -0.92
C GLN A 193 3.40 -7.48 -0.58
N LEU A 194 3.11 -8.06 0.57
CA LEU A 194 1.75 -8.30 1.03
C LEU A 194 1.45 -7.47 2.27
N GLY A 195 0.23 -6.99 2.38
CA GLY A 195 -0.16 -6.19 3.52
C GLY A 195 -1.63 -5.82 3.54
N PHE A 196 -1.91 -4.64 4.02
CA PHE A 196 -3.26 -4.15 4.16
C PHE A 196 -3.34 -2.63 4.05
N ALA A 197 -4.46 -2.16 3.53
CA ALA A 197 -4.80 -0.76 3.37
C ALA A 197 -5.47 -0.21 4.63
N LEU A 198 -5.17 1.03 4.90
CA LEU A 198 -5.66 1.80 6.05
C LEU A 198 -6.18 3.15 5.58
N GLU A 199 -7.25 3.64 6.20
CA GLU A 199 -7.80 4.97 5.97
C GLU A 199 -7.85 5.76 7.27
N LYS A 200 -7.38 7.00 7.21
CA LYS A 200 -7.31 7.90 8.37
C LYS A 200 -8.71 8.31 8.81
N GLN A 201 -8.95 8.20 10.09
CA GLN A 201 -10.20 8.60 10.74
C GLN A 201 -10.44 10.12 10.68
#